data_3ddab5c44caa62b4cf6b84deb1ab6e5d
#
_entry.id   3ddab5c44caa62b4cf6b84deb1ab6e5d
#
_cell.length_a   1.000
_cell.length_b   1.000
_cell.length_c   1.000
_cell.angle_alpha   90.00
_cell.angle_beta   90.00
_cell.angle_gamma   90.00
#
_symmetry.space_group_name_H-M   'P 1'
#
loop_
_entity.id
_entity.type
_entity.pdbx_description
1 polymer ?
#
loop_
_entity_poly.entity_id
_entity_poly.type
_entity_poly.pdbx_seq_one_letter_code
_entity_poly.pdbx_strand_id
1 'polypeptide(L)'
;MISCKSSLPNFQKKPRIAFASLLLIFVLFFLVSIPCACAQEYVARDLTIELEDGLKTDAQLTLPKSVTGPFPAVLLLQGSGTIDMNEYLPPEVTGSDEPSRPFLQIAEHLSSRGIAVLRFNKRGVGLNGTILNTSIVANSTYQSYKSDAEKALAILRAQPEVDKNDITLLGHSEGAIVAPRIAREDAEIRKMVLLSAPAGNLRDNLQFQLLARPLLYAEEVIDSNHDGLLTITEVEATMGTPGESLAPLQAIGLVMWNNTTEEHQWHSVITSDRRGNISIRGDLEPLVKKQVQPMLSNESVKASPWLASYFALNNTTDIIGDVSASILILQGENDTQIPLPEAMLLEQKLTEVKHPDHTLIIYPGLGHSFHPSKNWIQPLGPMEEVVLEDLYAWLTSPDRRIREGAG
;
A
#
# COMPACT_ATOMS: atom_id res chain seq x y z
N MET A 1 32.35 32.66 79.20
CA MET A 1 31.17 32.57 80.10
C MET A 1 29.99 32.09 79.31
N ILE A 2 29.24 31.23 79.85
CA ILE A 2 28.01 30.60 79.42
C ILE A 2 28.19 29.22 78.77
N SER A 3 28.01 28.25 79.67
CA SER A 3 27.87 26.83 79.46
C SER A 3 26.59 26.49 78.70
N CYS A 4 26.61 25.48 77.83
CA CYS A 4 25.41 24.77 77.41
C CYS A 4 25.68 23.27 77.36
N LYS A 5 24.97 22.52 78.18
CA LYS A 5 25.06 21.09 78.35
C LYS A 5 24.46 20.34 77.19
N SER A 6 25.14 19.31 76.69
CA SER A 6 24.66 18.27 75.81
C SER A 6 23.77 17.28 76.51
N SER A 7 22.60 16.99 75.98
CA SER A 7 21.76 15.81 76.36
C SER A 7 21.56 14.97 75.10
N LEU A 8 22.08 13.73 75.14
CA LEU A 8 21.87 12.69 74.15
C LEU A 8 20.51 12.02 74.39
N PRO A 9 19.75 11.73 73.33
CA PRO A 9 18.57 10.89 73.49
C PRO A 9 18.85 9.41 73.26
N ASN A 10 18.25 8.57 74.04
CA ASN A 10 18.26 7.10 74.06
C ASN A 10 17.89 6.48 72.70
N PHE A 11 18.69 5.51 72.23
CA PHE A 11 18.33 4.57 71.17
C PHE A 11 17.38 3.48 71.74
N GLN A 12 16.12 3.56 71.33
CA GLN A 12 15.18 2.44 71.49
C GLN A 12 15.30 1.49 70.29
N LYS A 13 15.39 0.20 70.56
CA LYS A 13 15.45 -0.93 69.64
C LYS A 13 14.17 -0.98 68.76
N LYS A 14 14.30 -0.86 67.48
CA LYS A 14 13.24 -1.17 66.49
C LYS A 14 13.19 -2.67 66.16
N PRO A 15 12.04 -3.27 65.95
CA PRO A 15 11.87 -4.70 65.73
C PRO A 15 12.29 -5.15 64.34
N ARG A 16 12.86 -6.34 64.27
CA ARG A 16 13.43 -7.03 63.06
C ARG A 16 12.38 -7.64 62.11
N ILE A 17 11.19 -7.09 61.95
CA ILE A 17 10.09 -7.73 61.18
C ILE A 17 9.89 -7.08 59.79
N ALA A 18 10.54 -5.95 59.45
CA ALA A 18 10.28 -5.22 58.21
C ALA A 18 11.08 -5.70 56.95
N PHE A 19 12.09 -6.57 57.10
CA PHE A 19 12.94 -6.96 55.96
C PHE A 19 12.46 -8.20 55.20
N ALA A 20 11.70 -9.09 55.84
CA ALA A 20 11.19 -10.30 55.17
C ALA A 20 10.00 -10.02 54.23
N SER A 21 9.17 -9.02 54.58
CA SER A 21 7.96 -8.67 53.82
C SER A 21 8.30 -7.87 52.53
N LEU A 22 9.37 -7.09 52.53
CA LEU A 22 9.78 -6.31 51.38
C LEU A 22 10.42 -7.18 50.26
N LEU A 23 11.12 -8.26 50.67
CA LEU A 23 11.73 -9.21 49.74
C LEU A 23 10.68 -10.08 49.04
N LEU A 24 9.56 -10.40 49.73
CA LEU A 24 8.48 -11.20 49.17
C LEU A 24 7.65 -10.40 48.12
N ILE A 25 7.47 -9.09 48.34
CA ILE A 25 6.77 -8.21 47.37
C ILE A 25 7.63 -7.99 46.12
N PHE A 26 8.98 -7.90 46.24
CA PHE A 26 9.84 -7.77 45.09
C PHE A 26 9.92 -9.07 44.26
N VAL A 27 9.86 -10.23 44.87
CA VAL A 27 9.86 -11.53 44.19
C VAL A 27 8.51 -11.77 43.48
N LEU A 28 7.38 -11.32 44.06
CA LEU A 28 6.07 -11.39 43.40
C LEU A 28 5.93 -10.39 42.23
N PHE A 29 6.60 -9.23 42.29
CA PHE A 29 6.59 -8.28 41.15
C PHE A 29 7.50 -8.73 40.00
N PHE A 30 8.55 -9.52 40.26
CA PHE A 30 9.40 -10.07 39.21
C PHE A 30 8.80 -11.31 38.51
N LEU A 31 7.82 -11.97 39.13
CA LEU A 31 7.12 -13.12 38.54
C LEU A 31 5.94 -12.75 37.64
N VAL A 32 5.55 -11.45 37.55
CA VAL A 32 4.43 -10.99 36.74
C VAL A 32 4.90 -10.33 35.40
N SER A 33 6.21 -10.19 35.21
CA SER A 33 6.77 -9.65 33.96
C SER A 33 7.43 -10.74 33.13
N ILE A 34 6.80 -11.91 32.98
CA ILE A 34 7.07 -12.75 31.81
C ILE A 34 6.37 -12.01 30.67
N PRO A 35 7.10 -11.46 29.65
CA PRO A 35 6.44 -11.07 28.44
C PRO A 35 5.75 -12.34 27.95
N CYS A 36 4.41 -12.31 27.95
CA CYS A 36 3.65 -13.30 27.22
C CYS A 36 4.17 -13.13 25.78
N ALA A 37 5.09 -13.99 25.37
CA ALA A 37 5.38 -14.15 23.97
C ALA A 37 4.02 -14.53 23.38
N CYS A 38 3.33 -13.58 22.74
CA CYS A 38 2.12 -13.85 22.02
C CYS A 38 2.45 -14.99 21.09
N ALA A 39 1.98 -16.19 21.41
CA ALA A 39 2.17 -17.35 20.54
C ALA A 39 1.55 -16.95 19.20
N GLN A 40 2.32 -17.02 18.14
CA GLN A 40 1.86 -16.70 16.80
C GLN A 40 0.60 -17.51 16.52
N GLU A 41 -0.51 -16.83 16.29
CA GLU A 41 -1.85 -17.42 16.10
C GLU A 41 -2.05 -18.03 14.69
N TYR A 42 -1.04 -17.91 13.82
CA TYR A 42 -1.02 -18.46 12.46
C TYR A 42 0.26 -19.26 12.19
N VAL A 43 0.23 -20.05 11.13
CA VAL A 43 1.40 -20.73 10.57
C VAL A 43 1.60 -20.30 9.13
N ALA A 44 2.86 -20.08 8.73
CA ALA A 44 3.25 -19.80 7.36
C ALA A 44 3.84 -21.05 6.70
N ARG A 45 3.42 -21.33 5.48
CA ARG A 45 3.89 -22.45 4.66
C ARG A 45 4.36 -21.90 3.32
N ASP A 46 5.65 -22.06 3.04
CA ASP A 46 6.24 -21.67 1.76
C ASP A 46 5.80 -22.63 0.66
N LEU A 47 5.49 -22.08 -0.49
CA LEU A 47 5.06 -22.78 -1.68
C LEU A 47 5.86 -22.28 -2.89
N THR A 48 5.91 -23.10 -3.93
CA THR A 48 6.43 -22.68 -5.25
C THR A 48 5.31 -22.83 -6.27
N ILE A 49 5.06 -21.78 -7.03
CA ILE A 49 4.10 -21.79 -8.13
C ILE A 49 4.85 -22.02 -9.43
N GLU A 50 4.47 -23.06 -10.16
CA GLU A 50 4.94 -23.30 -11.52
C GLU A 50 4.06 -22.52 -12.51
N LEU A 51 4.66 -21.57 -13.21
CA LEU A 51 4.01 -20.69 -14.18
C LEU A 51 3.91 -21.38 -15.55
N GLU A 52 3.09 -20.82 -16.47
CA GLU A 52 2.80 -21.47 -17.76
C GLU A 52 4.03 -21.72 -18.63
N ASP A 53 5.01 -20.84 -18.58
CA ASP A 53 6.25 -20.89 -19.35
C ASP A 53 7.36 -21.70 -18.69
N GLY A 54 7.02 -22.50 -17.66
CA GLY A 54 7.95 -23.32 -16.88
C GLY A 54 8.79 -22.52 -15.88
N LEU A 55 8.56 -21.21 -15.76
CA LEU A 55 9.14 -20.40 -14.70
C LEU A 55 8.55 -20.81 -13.35
N LYS A 56 9.27 -20.49 -12.29
CA LYS A 56 8.83 -20.71 -10.91
C LYS A 56 8.89 -19.42 -10.15
N THR A 57 7.89 -19.22 -9.27
CA THR A 57 7.89 -18.11 -8.34
C THR A 57 7.56 -18.59 -6.93
N ASP A 58 8.09 -17.89 -5.93
CA ASP A 58 7.84 -18.20 -4.54
C ASP A 58 6.48 -17.64 -4.13
N ALA A 59 5.83 -18.37 -3.24
CA ALA A 59 4.56 -18.01 -2.62
C ALA A 59 4.57 -18.42 -1.15
N GLN A 60 3.66 -17.84 -0.38
CA GLN A 60 3.48 -18.22 1.03
C GLN A 60 1.99 -18.26 1.36
N LEU A 61 1.56 -19.40 1.89
CA LEU A 61 0.23 -19.59 2.45
C LEU A 61 0.30 -19.45 3.96
N THR A 62 -0.41 -18.47 4.50
CA THR A 62 -0.62 -18.32 5.94
C THR A 62 -1.96 -18.92 6.33
N LEU A 63 -1.98 -19.70 7.40
CA LEU A 63 -3.12 -20.48 7.87
C LEU A 63 -3.38 -20.22 9.34
N PRO A 64 -4.65 -20.17 9.80
CA PRO A 64 -4.99 -20.15 11.21
C PRO A 64 -4.39 -21.36 11.95
N LYS A 65 -3.86 -21.14 13.14
CA LYS A 65 -3.21 -22.21 13.94
C LYS A 65 -4.16 -22.93 14.87
N SER A 66 -5.14 -22.20 15.44
CA SER A 66 -5.93 -22.64 16.59
C SER A 66 -7.25 -23.30 16.25
N VAL A 67 -7.64 -23.32 14.97
CA VAL A 67 -8.91 -23.88 14.49
C VAL A 67 -8.70 -24.88 13.36
N THR A 68 -9.69 -25.75 13.14
CA THR A 68 -9.68 -26.72 12.06
C THR A 68 -10.42 -26.17 10.87
N GLY A 69 -9.82 -26.23 9.66
CA GLY A 69 -10.45 -25.82 8.41
C GLY A 69 -11.65 -26.69 7.99
N PRO A 70 -12.23 -26.48 6.81
CA PRO A 70 -11.71 -25.56 5.79
C PRO A 70 -11.96 -24.07 6.14
N PHE A 71 -11.01 -23.21 5.75
CA PHE A 71 -11.03 -21.78 6.03
C PHE A 71 -11.49 -20.97 4.81
N PRO A 72 -12.26 -19.88 4.99
CA PRO A 72 -12.31 -18.82 4.00
C PRO A 72 -10.89 -18.40 3.61
N ALA A 73 -10.69 -18.00 2.37
CA ALA A 73 -9.35 -17.67 1.90
C ALA A 73 -9.30 -16.39 1.07
N VAL A 74 -8.16 -15.71 1.13
CA VAL A 74 -7.87 -14.50 0.34
C VAL A 74 -6.62 -14.73 -0.50
N LEU A 75 -6.70 -14.39 -1.80
CA LEU A 75 -5.53 -14.25 -2.68
C LEU A 75 -5.20 -12.76 -2.80
N LEU A 76 -3.96 -12.39 -2.48
CA LEU A 76 -3.48 -11.01 -2.58
C LEU A 76 -2.78 -10.78 -3.93
N LEU A 77 -3.19 -9.70 -4.63
CA LEU A 77 -2.64 -9.27 -5.92
C LEU A 77 -1.98 -7.89 -5.76
N GLN A 78 -0.66 -7.86 -5.94
CA GLN A 78 0.18 -6.69 -5.64
C GLN A 78 0.01 -5.53 -6.63
N GLY A 79 0.40 -4.34 -6.16
CA GLY A 79 0.56 -3.14 -6.96
C GLY A 79 1.67 -3.22 -8.02
N SER A 80 1.89 -2.14 -8.77
CA SER A 80 2.85 -2.10 -9.88
C SER A 80 4.32 -2.10 -9.43
N GLY A 81 5.21 -2.47 -10.36
CA GLY A 81 6.64 -2.49 -10.14
C GLY A 81 7.21 -3.86 -9.72
N THR A 82 8.49 -3.85 -9.31
CA THR A 82 9.22 -5.02 -8.82
C THR A 82 8.93 -5.26 -7.33
N ILE A 83 7.66 -5.49 -7.02
CA ILE A 83 7.16 -5.65 -5.66
C ILE A 83 7.05 -7.14 -5.34
N ASP A 84 7.52 -7.53 -4.15
CA ASP A 84 7.43 -8.89 -3.66
C ASP A 84 6.03 -9.24 -3.13
N MET A 85 5.85 -10.47 -2.67
CA MET A 85 4.58 -10.98 -2.11
C MET A 85 4.10 -10.21 -0.87
N ASN A 86 4.98 -9.47 -0.21
CA ASN A 86 4.69 -8.72 1.02
C ASN A 86 4.38 -7.24 0.75
N GLU A 87 4.53 -6.78 -0.51
CA GLU A 87 4.59 -5.35 -0.85
C GLU A 87 5.64 -4.62 0.00
N TYR A 88 6.86 -5.16 -0.01
CA TYR A 88 7.97 -4.60 0.74
C TYR A 88 8.29 -3.16 0.32
N LEU A 89 8.26 -2.27 1.30
CA LEU A 89 8.61 -0.86 1.17
C LEU A 89 9.84 -0.60 2.05
N PRO A 90 10.99 -0.25 1.45
CA PRO A 90 12.22 -0.02 2.23
C PRO A 90 12.15 1.27 3.07
N PRO A 91 12.99 1.42 4.10
CA PRO A 91 13.03 2.58 4.98
C PRO A 91 13.12 3.93 4.23
N GLU A 92 13.86 3.96 3.13
CA GLU A 92 14.04 5.18 2.31
C GLU A 92 12.73 5.67 1.68
N VAL A 93 11.77 4.76 1.49
CA VAL A 93 10.45 5.06 0.92
C VAL A 93 9.42 5.32 2.02
N THR A 94 9.55 4.63 3.17
CA THR A 94 8.62 4.80 4.29
C THR A 94 8.90 6.06 5.10
N GLY A 95 10.10 6.62 4.99
CA GLY A 95 10.53 7.73 5.85
C GLY A 95 10.65 7.35 7.33
N SER A 96 10.75 6.05 7.63
CA SER A 96 10.95 5.49 8.98
C SER A 96 12.20 4.62 9.03
N ASP A 97 12.66 4.27 10.24
CA ASP A 97 13.82 3.37 10.40
C ASP A 97 13.50 1.91 10.05
N GLU A 98 12.22 1.57 9.94
CA GLU A 98 11.78 0.21 9.68
C GLU A 98 11.05 0.11 8.32
N PRO A 99 11.25 -0.99 7.58
CA PRO A 99 10.50 -1.24 6.36
C PRO A 99 9.03 -1.54 6.65
N SER A 100 8.15 -1.24 5.70
CA SER A 100 6.75 -1.66 5.75
C SER A 100 6.51 -2.86 4.82
N ARG A 101 5.51 -3.70 5.18
CA ARG A 101 5.07 -4.87 4.42
C ARG A 101 3.54 -5.00 4.49
N PRO A 102 2.79 -4.13 3.80
CA PRO A 102 1.33 -4.08 3.91
C PRO A 102 0.66 -5.43 3.67
N PHE A 103 1.10 -6.20 2.69
CA PHE A 103 0.50 -7.51 2.39
C PHE A 103 0.84 -8.58 3.44
N LEU A 104 2.02 -8.52 4.06
CA LEU A 104 2.32 -9.37 5.21
C LEU A 104 1.41 -9.00 6.38
N GLN A 105 1.23 -7.71 6.65
CA GLN A 105 0.36 -7.22 7.71
C GLN A 105 -1.09 -7.69 7.52
N ILE A 106 -1.65 -7.59 6.31
CA ILE A 106 -2.97 -8.15 5.99
C ILE A 106 -3.01 -9.66 6.25
N ALA A 107 -1.99 -10.39 5.79
CA ALA A 107 -1.96 -11.84 5.94
C ALA A 107 -1.90 -12.29 7.40
N GLU A 108 -1.09 -11.64 8.23
CA GLU A 108 -0.97 -11.91 9.65
C GLU A 108 -2.27 -11.58 10.40
N HIS A 109 -2.87 -10.41 10.09
CA HIS A 109 -4.11 -9.97 10.70
C HIS A 109 -5.26 -10.94 10.40
N LEU A 110 -5.43 -11.34 9.15
CA LEU A 110 -6.52 -12.22 8.74
C LEU A 110 -6.29 -13.66 9.21
N SER A 111 -5.05 -14.18 9.09
CA SER A 111 -4.77 -15.58 9.42
C SER A 111 -4.82 -15.83 10.93
N SER A 112 -4.50 -14.85 11.78
CA SER A 112 -4.70 -14.95 13.22
C SER A 112 -6.19 -15.01 13.62
N ARG A 113 -7.11 -14.66 12.69
CA ARG A 113 -8.55 -14.54 12.92
C ARG A 113 -9.40 -15.52 12.10
N GLY A 114 -8.81 -16.57 11.57
CA GLY A 114 -9.57 -17.66 10.95
C GLY A 114 -9.66 -17.63 9.42
N ILE A 115 -8.92 -16.77 8.72
CA ILE A 115 -8.91 -16.65 7.25
C ILE A 115 -7.55 -17.07 6.71
N ALA A 116 -7.50 -18.00 5.76
CA ALA A 116 -6.26 -18.34 5.05
C ALA A 116 -5.88 -17.25 4.04
N VAL A 117 -4.57 -16.97 3.88
CA VAL A 117 -4.11 -15.95 2.91
C VAL A 117 -2.97 -16.50 2.08
N LEU A 118 -3.10 -16.42 0.75
CA LEU A 118 -2.04 -16.73 -0.20
C LEU A 118 -1.45 -15.44 -0.77
N ARG A 119 -0.13 -15.33 -0.73
CA ARG A 119 0.68 -14.29 -1.36
C ARG A 119 1.72 -14.94 -2.26
N PHE A 120 2.08 -14.31 -3.36
CA PHE A 120 3.10 -14.83 -4.28
C PHE A 120 3.95 -13.70 -4.85
N ASN A 121 5.21 -13.97 -5.18
CA ASN A 121 6.07 -12.99 -5.84
C ASN A 121 5.68 -12.83 -7.31
N LYS A 122 5.81 -11.63 -7.85
CA LYS A 122 5.75 -11.44 -9.31
C LYS A 122 6.88 -12.21 -9.99
N ARG A 123 6.65 -12.63 -11.24
CA ARG A 123 7.66 -13.36 -12.03
C ARG A 123 8.99 -12.59 -12.12
N GLY A 124 10.10 -13.27 -11.86
CA GLY A 124 11.44 -12.67 -11.87
C GLY A 124 11.77 -11.76 -10.70
N VAL A 125 10.89 -11.69 -9.68
CA VAL A 125 11.07 -10.90 -8.46
C VAL A 125 11.22 -11.84 -7.26
N GLY A 126 12.19 -11.54 -6.40
CA GLY A 126 12.42 -12.20 -5.12
C GLY A 126 11.99 -11.32 -3.94
N LEU A 127 12.24 -11.79 -2.72
CA LEU A 127 11.92 -11.07 -1.50
C LEU A 127 12.60 -9.69 -1.45
N ASN A 128 11.93 -8.75 -0.81
CA ASN A 128 12.32 -7.34 -0.68
C ASN A 128 12.51 -6.65 -2.05
N GLY A 129 11.73 -7.05 -3.06
CA GLY A 129 11.78 -6.46 -4.39
C GLY A 129 13.05 -6.76 -5.19
N THR A 130 13.84 -7.76 -4.77
CA THR A 130 15.08 -8.13 -5.47
C THR A 130 14.76 -8.64 -6.88
N ILE A 131 15.39 -8.05 -7.90
CA ILE A 131 15.25 -8.52 -9.29
C ILE A 131 16.12 -9.77 -9.47
N LEU A 132 15.47 -10.93 -9.61
CA LEU A 132 16.13 -12.22 -9.88
C LEU A 132 16.48 -12.39 -11.35
N ASN A 133 15.65 -11.84 -12.25
CA ASN A 133 15.88 -11.90 -13.68
C ASN A 133 15.32 -10.65 -14.39
N THR A 134 16.21 -9.76 -14.80
CA THR A 134 15.87 -8.49 -15.46
C THR A 134 15.10 -8.71 -16.76
N SER A 135 15.44 -9.74 -17.56
CA SER A 135 14.75 -10.01 -18.83
C SER A 135 13.31 -10.45 -18.60
N ILE A 136 13.05 -11.29 -17.59
CA ILE A 136 11.69 -11.72 -17.24
C ILE A 136 10.86 -10.52 -16.79
N VAL A 137 11.40 -9.71 -15.88
CA VAL A 137 10.73 -8.51 -15.39
C VAL A 137 10.42 -7.53 -16.53
N ALA A 138 11.40 -7.24 -17.39
CA ALA A 138 11.25 -6.29 -18.50
C ALA A 138 10.23 -6.75 -19.56
N ASN A 139 10.01 -8.06 -19.69
CA ASN A 139 9.04 -8.66 -20.64
C ASN A 139 7.70 -9.03 -19.98
N SER A 140 7.49 -8.68 -18.71
CA SER A 140 6.21 -8.91 -18.03
C SER A 140 5.10 -8.08 -18.68
N THR A 141 3.90 -8.66 -18.76
CA THR A 141 2.70 -8.05 -19.34
C THR A 141 1.53 -8.19 -18.41
N TYR A 142 0.45 -7.48 -18.68
CA TYR A 142 -0.83 -7.73 -18.02
C TYR A 142 -1.24 -9.21 -18.12
N GLN A 143 -1.15 -9.80 -19.33
CA GLN A 143 -1.53 -11.19 -19.57
C GLN A 143 -0.70 -12.16 -18.72
N SER A 144 0.61 -11.91 -18.63
CA SER A 144 1.47 -12.75 -17.79
C SER A 144 1.13 -12.62 -16.30
N TYR A 145 0.86 -11.41 -15.81
CA TYR A 145 0.47 -11.21 -14.42
C TYR A 145 -0.90 -11.83 -14.10
N LYS A 146 -1.89 -11.66 -14.99
CA LYS A 146 -3.22 -12.30 -14.86
C LYS A 146 -3.07 -13.84 -14.82
N SER A 147 -2.31 -14.43 -15.74
CA SER A 147 -2.07 -15.87 -15.79
C SER A 147 -1.37 -16.39 -14.51
N ASP A 148 -0.37 -15.64 -13.99
CA ASP A 148 0.30 -16.00 -12.74
C ASP A 148 -0.66 -15.97 -11.55
N ALA A 149 -1.53 -14.96 -11.50
CA ALA A 149 -2.57 -14.85 -10.47
C ALA A 149 -3.60 -15.97 -10.56
N GLU A 150 -3.99 -16.41 -11.76
CA GLU A 150 -4.88 -17.54 -11.99
C GLU A 150 -4.23 -18.86 -11.56
N LYS A 151 -2.92 -19.06 -11.77
CA LYS A 151 -2.17 -20.20 -11.23
C LYS A 151 -2.12 -20.18 -9.70
N ALA A 152 -1.88 -19.02 -9.10
CA ALA A 152 -1.92 -18.86 -7.65
C ALA A 152 -3.32 -19.19 -7.09
N LEU A 153 -4.38 -18.73 -7.75
CA LEU A 153 -5.78 -19.03 -7.39
C LEU A 153 -6.06 -20.54 -7.46
N ALA A 154 -5.61 -21.21 -8.52
CA ALA A 154 -5.77 -22.65 -8.66
C ALA A 154 -5.04 -23.42 -7.55
N ILE A 155 -3.84 -22.99 -7.18
CA ILE A 155 -3.08 -23.58 -6.05
C ILE A 155 -3.82 -23.35 -4.73
N LEU A 156 -4.35 -22.14 -4.50
CA LEU A 156 -5.13 -21.84 -3.30
C LEU A 156 -6.36 -22.74 -3.18
N ARG A 157 -7.11 -22.91 -4.27
CA ARG A 157 -8.28 -23.80 -4.34
C ARG A 157 -7.96 -25.29 -4.09
N ALA A 158 -6.77 -25.71 -4.42
CA ALA A 158 -6.32 -27.09 -4.23
C ALA A 158 -5.87 -27.41 -2.80
N GLN A 159 -5.74 -26.39 -1.92
CA GLN A 159 -5.32 -26.63 -0.55
C GLN A 159 -6.44 -27.28 0.27
N PRO A 160 -6.18 -28.41 0.97
CA PRO A 160 -7.22 -29.10 1.73
C PRO A 160 -7.77 -28.31 2.91
N GLU A 161 -7.01 -27.33 3.41
CA GLU A 161 -7.41 -26.46 4.50
C GLU A 161 -8.30 -25.27 4.04
N VAL A 162 -8.47 -25.05 2.74
CA VAL A 162 -9.19 -23.92 2.16
C VAL A 162 -10.61 -24.28 1.76
N ASP A 163 -11.59 -23.47 2.15
CA ASP A 163 -12.94 -23.54 1.58
C ASP A 163 -12.92 -22.95 0.17
N LYS A 164 -12.91 -23.83 -0.83
CA LYS A 164 -12.90 -23.43 -2.25
C LYS A 164 -14.12 -22.63 -2.68
N ASN A 165 -15.20 -22.62 -1.90
CA ASN A 165 -16.42 -21.86 -2.18
C ASN A 165 -16.45 -20.48 -1.51
N ASP A 166 -15.45 -20.16 -0.65
CA ASP A 166 -15.31 -18.87 0.01
C ASP A 166 -13.90 -18.30 -0.20
N ILE A 167 -13.58 -18.02 -1.46
CA ILE A 167 -12.33 -17.38 -1.88
C ILE A 167 -12.62 -15.95 -2.30
N THR A 168 -11.82 -15.03 -1.74
CA THR A 168 -11.82 -13.60 -2.05
C THR A 168 -10.57 -13.25 -2.86
N LEU A 169 -10.72 -12.45 -3.91
CA LEU A 169 -9.59 -11.74 -4.53
C LEU A 169 -9.44 -10.37 -3.88
N LEU A 170 -8.23 -10.05 -3.44
CA LEU A 170 -7.90 -8.72 -2.95
C LEU A 170 -6.80 -8.14 -3.86
N GLY A 171 -7.10 -7.04 -4.55
CA GLY A 171 -6.15 -6.35 -5.41
C GLY A 171 -5.83 -4.96 -4.88
N HIS A 172 -4.53 -4.61 -4.84
CA HIS A 172 -4.04 -3.28 -4.53
C HIS A 172 -3.49 -2.61 -5.79
N SER A 173 -3.90 -1.36 -6.06
CA SER A 173 -3.35 -0.56 -7.16
C SER A 173 -3.43 -1.32 -8.52
N GLU A 174 -2.31 -1.74 -9.13
CA GLU A 174 -2.29 -2.59 -10.33
C GLU A 174 -3.06 -3.90 -10.13
N GLY A 175 -2.94 -4.52 -8.96
CA GLY A 175 -3.71 -5.73 -8.61
C GLY A 175 -5.22 -5.50 -8.64
N ALA A 176 -5.67 -4.29 -8.35
CA ALA A 176 -7.07 -3.89 -8.47
C ALA A 176 -7.53 -3.67 -9.93
N ILE A 177 -6.61 -3.59 -10.89
CA ILE A 177 -6.93 -3.70 -12.32
C ILE A 177 -7.13 -5.18 -12.72
N VAL A 178 -6.35 -6.09 -12.12
CA VAL A 178 -6.35 -7.52 -12.47
C VAL A 178 -7.51 -8.26 -11.82
N ALA A 179 -7.81 -8.01 -10.54
CA ALA A 179 -8.83 -8.71 -9.77
C ALA A 179 -10.23 -8.70 -10.42
N PRO A 180 -10.78 -7.55 -10.90
CA PRO A 180 -12.08 -7.53 -11.55
C PRO A 180 -12.15 -8.35 -12.84
N ARG A 181 -11.03 -8.43 -13.56
CA ARG A 181 -10.94 -9.18 -14.82
C ARG A 181 -10.94 -10.69 -14.59
N ILE A 182 -10.28 -11.15 -13.52
CA ILE A 182 -10.37 -12.56 -13.10
C ILE A 182 -11.77 -12.86 -12.57
N ALA A 183 -12.31 -12.03 -11.66
CA ALA A 183 -13.63 -12.26 -11.06
C ALA A 183 -14.78 -12.23 -12.08
N ARG A 184 -14.66 -11.47 -13.18
CA ARG A 184 -15.63 -11.48 -14.27
C ARG A 184 -15.62 -12.80 -15.06
N GLU A 185 -14.46 -13.43 -15.20
CA GLU A 185 -14.27 -14.70 -15.94
C GLU A 185 -14.52 -15.93 -15.06
N ASP A 186 -14.49 -15.76 -13.74
CA ASP A 186 -14.60 -16.83 -12.75
C ASP A 186 -15.74 -16.55 -11.74
N ALA A 187 -16.92 -17.06 -12.05
CA ALA A 187 -18.12 -16.86 -11.22
C ALA A 187 -18.05 -17.59 -9.84
N GLU A 188 -17.06 -18.43 -9.60
CA GLU A 188 -16.82 -19.04 -8.28
C GLU A 188 -16.20 -18.03 -7.28
N ILE A 189 -15.65 -16.92 -7.77
CA ILE A 189 -15.20 -15.81 -6.92
C ILE A 189 -16.44 -15.05 -6.44
N ARG A 190 -16.73 -15.14 -5.14
CA ARG A 190 -17.91 -14.56 -4.52
C ARG A 190 -17.68 -13.19 -3.89
N LYS A 191 -16.44 -12.90 -3.52
CA LYS A 191 -16.03 -11.64 -2.88
C LYS A 191 -14.80 -11.07 -3.57
N MET A 192 -14.76 -9.76 -3.69
CA MET A 192 -13.63 -9.02 -4.23
C MET A 192 -13.39 -7.76 -3.42
N VAL A 193 -12.12 -7.49 -3.08
CA VAL A 193 -11.69 -6.28 -2.38
C VAL A 193 -10.74 -5.50 -3.29
N LEU A 194 -10.98 -4.22 -3.41
CA LEU A 194 -10.21 -3.30 -4.23
C LEU A 194 -9.62 -2.22 -3.33
N LEU A 195 -8.29 -2.24 -3.17
CA LEU A 195 -7.53 -1.25 -2.40
C LEU A 195 -6.93 -0.22 -3.35
N SER A 196 -7.22 1.07 -3.15
CA SER A 196 -6.67 2.16 -3.98
C SER A 196 -6.79 1.84 -5.48
N ALA A 197 -8.03 1.58 -5.92
CA ALA A 197 -8.33 0.99 -7.22
C ALA A 197 -8.51 2.02 -8.32
N PRO A 198 -7.83 1.87 -9.48
CA PRO A 198 -8.09 2.71 -10.64
C PRO A 198 -9.44 2.41 -11.30
N ALA A 199 -10.23 3.45 -11.58
CA ALA A 199 -11.46 3.39 -12.39
C ALA A 199 -11.15 3.39 -13.89
N GLY A 200 -10.16 4.21 -14.29
CA GLY A 200 -9.63 4.30 -15.64
C GLY A 200 -8.68 3.14 -15.98
N ASN A 201 -8.10 3.23 -17.18
CA ASN A 201 -6.99 2.36 -17.57
C ASN A 201 -5.65 2.94 -17.10
N LEU A 202 -4.58 2.18 -17.26
CA LEU A 202 -3.25 2.60 -16.83
C LEU A 202 -2.77 3.90 -17.53
N ARG A 203 -3.21 4.18 -18.77
CA ARG A 203 -2.82 5.41 -19.48
C ARG A 203 -3.32 6.64 -18.75
N ASP A 204 -4.58 6.64 -18.32
CA ASP A 204 -5.20 7.76 -17.60
C ASP A 204 -4.51 7.97 -16.25
N ASN A 205 -4.23 6.88 -15.55
CA ASN A 205 -3.51 6.92 -14.28
C ASN A 205 -2.09 7.49 -14.42
N LEU A 206 -1.34 7.05 -15.43
CA LEU A 206 0.01 7.57 -15.67
C LEU A 206 -0.03 9.04 -16.14
N GLN A 207 -1.04 9.45 -16.91
CA GLN A 207 -1.23 10.87 -17.22
C GLN A 207 -1.46 11.70 -15.96
N PHE A 208 -2.31 11.22 -15.05
CA PHE A 208 -2.48 11.88 -13.75
C PHE A 208 -1.16 11.93 -12.98
N GLN A 209 -0.52 10.77 -12.76
CA GLN A 209 0.68 10.67 -11.93
C GLN A 209 1.88 11.46 -12.48
N LEU A 210 2.05 11.47 -13.79
CA LEU A 210 3.23 12.08 -14.42
C LEU A 210 3.02 13.53 -14.88
N LEU A 211 1.77 13.94 -15.19
CA LEU A 211 1.48 15.29 -15.68
C LEU A 211 0.73 16.13 -14.64
N ALA A 212 -0.41 15.64 -14.13
CA ALA A 212 -1.24 16.46 -13.26
C ALA A 212 -0.67 16.56 -11.84
N ARG A 213 -0.27 15.43 -11.25
CA ARG A 213 0.21 15.38 -9.86
C ARG A 213 1.41 16.30 -9.58
N PRO A 214 2.47 16.35 -10.41
CA PRO A 214 3.57 17.28 -10.18
C PRO A 214 3.16 18.75 -10.18
N LEU A 215 2.20 19.12 -11.03
CA LEU A 215 1.70 20.50 -11.11
C LEU A 215 0.83 20.85 -9.91
N LEU A 216 -0.05 19.94 -9.50
CA LEU A 216 -0.85 20.09 -8.28
C LEU A 216 0.03 20.19 -7.04
N TYR A 217 1.08 19.38 -6.95
CA TYR A 217 2.06 19.49 -5.87
C TYR A 217 2.75 20.86 -5.86
N ALA A 218 3.14 21.35 -7.02
CA ALA A 218 3.73 22.67 -7.15
C ALA A 218 2.76 23.79 -6.70
N GLU A 219 1.49 23.70 -7.08
CA GLU A 219 0.47 24.71 -6.75
C GLU A 219 0.02 24.67 -5.29
N GLU A 220 -0.09 23.48 -4.70
CA GLU A 220 -0.68 23.31 -3.36
C GLU A 220 0.36 23.27 -2.25
N VAL A 221 1.60 22.84 -2.54
CA VAL A 221 2.63 22.62 -1.52
C VAL A 221 3.80 23.58 -1.65
N ILE A 222 4.32 23.76 -2.87
CA ILE A 222 5.54 24.57 -3.06
C ILE A 222 5.20 26.06 -3.12
N ASP A 223 4.20 26.44 -3.90
CA ASP A 223 3.69 27.82 -4.01
C ASP A 223 2.98 28.21 -2.70
N SER A 224 3.77 28.55 -1.70
CA SER A 224 3.28 28.80 -0.33
C SER A 224 2.43 30.06 -0.20
N ASN A 225 2.58 31.00 -1.12
CA ASN A 225 1.84 32.26 -1.16
C ASN A 225 0.69 32.27 -2.19
N HIS A 226 0.56 31.18 -2.99
CA HIS A 226 -0.45 30.97 -4.01
C HIS A 226 -0.50 32.07 -5.10
N ASP A 227 0.66 32.57 -5.51
CA ASP A 227 0.78 33.60 -6.55
C ASP A 227 0.99 33.01 -7.97
N GLY A 228 1.11 31.69 -8.08
CA GLY A 228 1.32 30.95 -9.34
C GLY A 228 2.78 30.95 -9.82
N LEU A 229 3.69 31.47 -8.97
CA LEU A 229 5.12 31.51 -9.23
C LEU A 229 5.87 30.64 -8.21
N LEU A 230 6.92 29.97 -8.62
CA LEU A 230 7.83 29.28 -7.73
C LEU A 230 9.12 30.07 -7.59
N THR A 231 9.53 30.32 -6.37
CA THR A 231 10.86 30.84 -6.02
C THR A 231 11.79 29.71 -5.60
N ILE A 232 13.10 29.92 -5.72
CA ILE A 232 14.10 28.97 -5.24
C ILE A 232 13.90 28.70 -3.74
N THR A 233 13.60 29.73 -2.96
CA THR A 233 13.39 29.61 -1.51
C THR A 233 12.18 28.73 -1.15
N GLU A 234 11.08 28.83 -1.89
CA GLU A 234 9.90 27.98 -1.69
C GLU A 234 10.21 26.50 -1.99
N VAL A 235 10.92 26.26 -3.07
CA VAL A 235 11.32 24.88 -3.41
C VAL A 235 12.31 24.32 -2.39
N GLU A 236 13.32 25.10 -1.96
CA GLU A 236 14.25 24.68 -0.91
C GLU A 236 13.56 24.37 0.42
N ALA A 237 12.52 25.13 0.75
CA ALA A 237 11.72 24.90 1.96
C ALA A 237 10.98 23.56 1.96
N THR A 238 10.70 22.99 0.79
CA THR A 238 10.04 21.67 0.64
C THR A 238 11.02 20.53 0.45
N MET A 239 12.30 20.80 0.17
CA MET A 239 13.31 19.75 -0.05
C MET A 239 13.68 19.05 1.27
N GLY A 240 13.72 17.73 1.24
CA GLY A 240 14.18 16.94 2.37
C GLY A 240 13.15 16.70 3.47
N THR A 241 11.88 16.99 3.23
CA THR A 241 10.81 16.57 4.15
C THR A 241 10.68 15.04 4.11
N PRO A 242 10.87 14.34 5.25
CA PRO A 242 10.76 12.88 5.28
C PRO A 242 9.38 12.41 4.80
N GLY A 243 9.35 11.36 3.99
CA GLY A 243 8.10 10.79 3.49
C GLY A 243 7.49 11.50 2.30
N GLU A 244 8.18 12.45 1.69
CA GLU A 244 7.75 13.04 0.42
C GLU A 244 7.77 11.97 -0.69
N SER A 245 6.68 11.90 -1.44
CA SER A 245 6.66 11.08 -2.64
C SER A 245 7.75 11.56 -3.62
N LEU A 246 8.71 10.69 -3.92
CA LEU A 246 9.82 11.00 -4.83
C LEU A 246 9.35 11.47 -6.22
N ALA A 247 8.15 11.10 -6.65
CA ALA A 247 7.67 11.39 -7.99
C ALA A 247 7.39 12.88 -8.26
N PRO A 248 6.75 13.66 -7.37
CA PRO A 248 6.65 15.10 -7.52
C PRO A 248 8.01 15.78 -7.45
N LEU A 249 8.87 15.37 -6.51
CA LEU A 249 10.22 15.90 -6.37
C LEU A 249 11.10 15.59 -7.58
N GLN A 250 10.97 14.42 -8.19
CA GLN A 250 11.69 14.08 -9.43
C GLN A 250 11.26 14.96 -10.60
N ALA A 251 9.97 15.22 -10.77
CA ALA A 251 9.50 16.12 -11.82
C ALA A 251 10.04 17.54 -11.62
N ILE A 252 10.10 18.00 -10.38
CA ILE A 252 10.66 19.33 -10.01
C ILE A 252 12.19 19.28 -10.05
N GLY A 253 12.83 18.22 -9.59
CA GLY A 253 14.27 18.01 -9.62
C GLY A 253 14.86 18.02 -11.05
N LEU A 254 14.11 17.51 -12.03
CA LEU A 254 14.48 17.62 -13.44
C LEU A 254 14.49 19.07 -13.95
N VAL A 255 13.73 19.93 -13.29
CA VAL A 255 13.60 21.36 -13.63
C VAL A 255 14.69 22.19 -12.96
N MET A 256 15.21 21.76 -11.80
CA MET A 256 15.96 22.62 -10.89
C MET A 256 17.46 22.37 -10.79
N TRP A 257 18.06 21.31 -11.29
CA TRP A 257 19.41 21.05 -10.84
C TRP A 257 20.51 21.17 -11.88
N ASN A 258 21.53 22.01 -11.51
CA ASN A 258 22.90 21.84 -12.00
C ASN A 258 23.80 21.49 -10.79
N ASN A 259 24.34 20.29 -10.76
CA ASN A 259 25.04 19.67 -9.63
C ASN A 259 26.45 20.22 -9.34
N THR A 260 26.82 21.40 -9.84
CA THR A 260 28.22 21.85 -9.85
C THR A 260 28.49 23.16 -9.09
N THR A 261 27.50 23.80 -8.45
CA THR A 261 27.71 25.03 -7.70
C THR A 261 26.94 25.00 -6.37
N GLU A 262 27.50 25.62 -5.34
CA GLU A 262 26.90 25.76 -3.99
C GLU A 262 25.63 26.63 -3.96
N GLU A 263 25.22 27.22 -5.09
CA GLU A 263 23.98 27.97 -5.23
C GLU A 263 22.98 27.17 -6.06
N HIS A 264 21.78 26.93 -5.49
CA HIS A 264 20.66 26.34 -6.20
C HIS A 264 20.22 27.28 -7.33
N GLN A 265 20.16 26.77 -8.55
CA GLN A 265 19.77 27.54 -9.73
C GLN A 265 18.78 26.73 -10.56
N TRP A 266 17.83 27.46 -11.17
CA TRP A 266 16.97 26.85 -12.17
C TRP A 266 17.78 26.26 -13.32
N HIS A 267 17.35 25.12 -13.83
CA HIS A 267 17.97 24.56 -15.03
C HIS A 267 17.85 25.54 -16.20
N SER A 268 18.90 25.73 -17.01
CA SER A 268 18.99 26.70 -18.11
C SER A 268 17.90 26.57 -19.19
N VAL A 269 17.12 25.49 -19.15
CA VAL A 269 16.00 25.24 -20.05
C VAL A 269 14.75 26.04 -19.68
N ILE A 270 14.68 26.59 -18.43
CA ILE A 270 13.47 27.19 -17.87
C ILE A 270 13.52 28.70 -17.91
N THR A 271 14.61 29.30 -17.47
CA THR A 271 14.77 30.77 -17.50
C THR A 271 16.05 31.14 -18.22
N SER A 272 15.98 32.16 -19.04
CA SER A 272 17.14 32.66 -19.80
C SER A 272 18.22 33.27 -18.88
N ASP A 273 17.85 33.74 -17.70
CA ASP A 273 18.73 34.40 -16.73
C ASP A 273 19.07 33.56 -15.49
N ARG A 274 18.43 32.38 -15.32
CA ARG A 274 18.63 31.43 -14.21
C ARG A 274 18.36 31.99 -12.80
N ARG A 275 17.76 33.15 -12.67
CA ARG A 275 17.55 33.88 -11.39
C ARG A 275 16.11 34.28 -11.15
N GLY A 276 15.25 34.20 -12.14
CA GLY A 276 13.86 34.58 -12.05
C GLY A 276 12.99 33.53 -11.33
N ASN A 277 11.79 33.91 -10.94
CA ASN A 277 10.76 33.02 -10.51
C ASN A 277 10.23 32.23 -11.72
N ILE A 278 9.77 30.99 -11.52
CA ILE A 278 9.13 30.19 -12.56
C ILE A 278 7.61 30.27 -12.42
N SER A 279 6.92 30.50 -13.53
CA SER A 279 5.47 30.36 -13.57
C SER A 279 5.10 28.87 -13.66
N ILE A 280 4.23 28.41 -12.75
CA ILE A 280 3.77 27.02 -12.75
C ILE A 280 3.10 26.68 -14.08
N ARG A 281 2.18 27.53 -14.55
CA ARG A 281 1.46 27.29 -15.81
C ARG A 281 2.22 27.73 -17.07
N GLY A 282 3.06 28.78 -16.95
CA GLY A 282 3.82 29.31 -18.09
C GLY A 282 5.08 28.53 -18.42
N ASP A 283 5.82 28.08 -17.40
CA ASP A 283 7.15 27.51 -17.54
C ASP A 283 7.18 26.02 -17.15
N LEU A 284 6.67 25.68 -15.94
CA LEU A 284 6.76 24.31 -15.41
C LEU A 284 5.87 23.35 -16.19
N GLU A 285 4.61 23.69 -16.43
CA GLU A 285 3.67 22.80 -17.12
C GLU A 285 4.13 22.42 -18.55
N PRO A 286 4.59 23.35 -19.42
CA PRO A 286 5.15 23.01 -20.71
C PRO A 286 6.37 22.08 -20.62
N LEU A 287 7.20 22.26 -19.58
CA LEU A 287 8.38 21.43 -19.39
C LEU A 287 8.01 20.02 -18.96
N VAL A 288 7.13 19.87 -17.97
CA VAL A 288 6.62 18.56 -17.53
C VAL A 288 5.99 17.84 -18.74
N LYS A 289 5.14 18.50 -19.52
CA LYS A 289 4.56 17.95 -20.75
C LYS A 289 5.64 17.49 -21.73
N LYS A 290 6.65 18.31 -22.00
CA LYS A 290 7.76 17.97 -22.91
C LYS A 290 8.54 16.74 -22.47
N GLN A 291 8.70 16.53 -21.17
CA GLN A 291 9.40 15.35 -20.62
C GLN A 291 8.53 14.08 -20.65
N VAL A 292 7.25 14.22 -20.30
CA VAL A 292 6.33 13.08 -20.13
C VAL A 292 5.76 12.59 -21.48
N GLN A 293 5.48 13.48 -22.43
CA GLN A 293 4.94 13.09 -23.74
C GLN A 293 5.75 12.01 -24.47
N PRO A 294 7.10 12.06 -24.51
CA PRO A 294 7.88 10.97 -25.10
C PRO A 294 7.69 9.64 -24.39
N MET A 295 7.56 9.64 -23.07
CA MET A 295 7.36 8.41 -22.27
C MET A 295 6.01 7.73 -22.58
N LEU A 296 4.98 8.53 -22.85
CA LEU A 296 3.63 8.05 -23.21
C LEU A 296 3.43 7.97 -24.73
N SER A 297 4.48 8.18 -25.55
CA SER A 297 4.41 8.07 -27.00
C SER A 297 4.15 6.62 -27.44
N ASN A 298 3.59 6.47 -28.64
CA ASN A 298 3.34 5.15 -29.23
C ASN A 298 4.64 4.31 -29.37
N GLU A 299 5.78 4.95 -29.58
CA GLU A 299 7.07 4.27 -29.69
C GLU A 299 7.54 3.73 -28.33
N SER A 300 7.50 4.54 -27.28
CA SER A 300 7.84 4.13 -25.92
C SER A 300 6.88 3.06 -25.39
N VAL A 301 5.59 3.21 -25.66
CA VAL A 301 4.58 2.20 -25.31
C VAL A 301 4.86 0.87 -25.99
N LYS A 302 5.15 0.86 -27.30
CA LYS A 302 5.52 -0.37 -28.04
C LYS A 302 6.82 -0.99 -27.54
N ALA A 303 7.75 -0.19 -27.05
CA ALA A 303 9.03 -0.66 -26.53
C ALA A 303 8.90 -1.30 -25.12
N SER A 304 7.81 -1.07 -24.41
CA SER A 304 7.53 -1.64 -23.12
C SER A 304 6.36 -2.62 -23.18
N PRO A 305 6.60 -3.93 -23.11
CA PRO A 305 5.53 -4.94 -23.10
C PRO A 305 4.48 -4.69 -22.00
N TRP A 306 4.91 -4.23 -20.83
CA TRP A 306 4.03 -3.86 -19.75
C TRP A 306 3.10 -2.71 -20.14
N LEU A 307 3.64 -1.55 -20.59
CA LEU A 307 2.82 -0.41 -21.00
C LEU A 307 1.87 -0.79 -22.15
N ALA A 308 2.39 -1.48 -23.18
CA ALA A 308 1.59 -1.87 -24.34
C ALA A 308 0.39 -2.73 -23.94
N SER A 309 0.59 -3.71 -23.04
CA SER A 309 -0.46 -4.62 -22.61
C SER A 309 -1.52 -3.95 -21.75
N TYR A 310 -1.13 -3.07 -20.83
CA TYR A 310 -2.07 -2.35 -19.97
C TYR A 310 -2.81 -1.23 -20.68
N PHE A 311 -2.17 -0.52 -21.61
CA PHE A 311 -2.81 0.53 -22.39
C PHE A 311 -3.85 0.00 -23.39
N ALA A 312 -3.79 -1.28 -23.70
CA ALA A 312 -4.80 -1.95 -24.51
C ALA A 312 -6.05 -2.39 -23.74
N LEU A 313 -6.05 -2.26 -22.40
CA LEU A 313 -7.20 -2.65 -21.58
C LEU A 313 -8.30 -1.58 -21.64
N ASN A 314 -9.54 -2.04 -21.56
CA ASN A 314 -10.68 -1.19 -21.24
C ASN A 314 -10.55 -0.62 -19.83
N ASN A 315 -11.26 0.47 -19.53
CA ASN A 315 -11.33 1.00 -18.18
C ASN A 315 -11.93 -0.04 -17.22
N THR A 316 -11.57 0.06 -15.95
CA THR A 316 -12.18 -0.81 -14.93
C THR A 316 -13.68 -0.54 -14.82
N THR A 317 -14.11 0.71 -15.00
CA THR A 317 -15.54 1.09 -15.05
C THR A 317 -16.32 0.41 -16.18
N ASP A 318 -15.65 0.04 -17.30
CA ASP A 318 -16.33 -0.61 -18.43
C ASP A 318 -16.69 -2.07 -18.14
N ILE A 319 -16.02 -2.69 -17.16
CA ILE A 319 -16.13 -4.13 -16.89
C ILE A 319 -16.66 -4.46 -15.50
N ILE A 320 -16.53 -3.55 -14.52
CA ILE A 320 -16.82 -3.86 -13.13
C ILE A 320 -18.29 -4.20 -12.89
N GLY A 321 -19.20 -3.67 -13.72
CA GLY A 321 -20.62 -3.98 -13.68
C GLY A 321 -20.97 -5.42 -14.07
N ASP A 322 -20.07 -6.11 -14.76
CA ASP A 322 -20.23 -7.52 -15.18
C ASP A 322 -19.71 -8.51 -14.11
N VAL A 323 -19.08 -8.01 -13.05
CA VAL A 323 -18.57 -8.84 -11.94
C VAL A 323 -19.73 -9.22 -11.03
N SER A 324 -19.93 -10.50 -10.80
CA SER A 324 -21.03 -10.99 -9.93
C SER A 324 -20.65 -11.08 -8.45
N ALA A 325 -19.36 -10.89 -8.11
CA ALA A 325 -18.87 -10.95 -6.73
C ALA A 325 -19.39 -9.75 -5.91
N SER A 326 -19.57 -9.91 -4.60
CA SER A 326 -19.70 -8.79 -3.67
C SER A 326 -18.41 -7.97 -3.70
N ILE A 327 -18.50 -6.64 -3.75
CA ILE A 327 -17.36 -5.75 -3.97
C ILE A 327 -17.16 -4.82 -2.78
N LEU A 328 -15.96 -4.82 -2.20
CA LEU A 328 -15.51 -3.81 -1.24
C LEU A 328 -14.46 -2.92 -1.91
N ILE A 329 -14.66 -1.62 -1.89
CA ILE A 329 -13.70 -0.62 -2.35
C ILE A 329 -13.20 0.11 -1.12
N LEU A 330 -11.89 0.08 -0.86
CA LEU A 330 -11.23 0.83 0.21
C LEU A 330 -10.32 1.90 -0.41
N GLN A 331 -10.46 3.15 0.03
CA GLN A 331 -9.76 4.28 -0.53
C GLN A 331 -9.25 5.24 0.54
N GLY A 332 -7.95 5.57 0.50
CA GLY A 332 -7.40 6.68 1.27
C GLY A 332 -7.81 8.03 0.66
N GLU A 333 -8.31 8.96 1.50
CA GLU A 333 -8.72 10.30 1.04
C GLU A 333 -7.55 11.07 0.42
N ASN A 334 -6.35 10.93 1.02
CA ASN A 334 -5.14 11.62 0.60
C ASN A 334 -4.28 10.80 -0.39
N ASP A 335 -4.85 9.78 -1.04
CA ASP A 335 -4.12 9.02 -2.05
C ASP A 335 -3.82 9.88 -3.27
N THR A 336 -2.54 10.18 -3.51
CA THR A 336 -2.08 10.98 -4.65
C THR A 336 -1.52 10.12 -5.80
N GLN A 337 -1.56 8.79 -5.66
CA GLN A 337 -1.22 7.88 -6.76
C GLN A 337 -2.49 7.48 -7.53
N ILE A 338 -3.52 7.06 -6.80
CA ILE A 338 -4.86 6.78 -7.32
C ILE A 338 -5.83 7.68 -6.53
N PRO A 339 -6.17 8.86 -7.05
CA PRO A 339 -6.90 9.86 -6.27
C PRO A 339 -8.33 9.42 -5.99
N LEU A 340 -8.90 9.95 -4.89
CA LEU A 340 -10.26 9.64 -4.42
C LEU A 340 -11.34 9.62 -5.52
N PRO A 341 -11.35 10.53 -6.53
CA PRO A 341 -12.33 10.47 -7.61
C PRO A 341 -12.35 9.13 -8.37
N GLU A 342 -11.25 8.38 -8.43
CA GLU A 342 -11.22 7.06 -9.07
C GLU A 342 -12.14 6.06 -8.33
N ALA A 343 -12.07 6.01 -7.01
CA ALA A 343 -12.95 5.16 -6.20
C ALA A 343 -14.43 5.61 -6.31
N MET A 344 -14.67 6.91 -6.36
CA MET A 344 -16.02 7.47 -6.54
C MET A 344 -16.62 7.11 -7.91
N LEU A 345 -15.80 7.08 -8.99
CA LEU A 345 -16.24 6.64 -10.32
C LEU A 345 -16.61 5.15 -10.34
N LEU A 346 -15.86 4.30 -9.64
CA LEU A 346 -16.22 2.87 -9.49
C LEU A 346 -17.53 2.70 -8.75
N GLU A 347 -17.73 3.38 -7.62
CA GLU A 347 -18.95 3.35 -6.83
C GLU A 347 -20.14 3.88 -7.63
N GLN A 348 -19.97 4.99 -8.34
CA GLN A 348 -20.99 5.53 -9.22
C GLN A 348 -21.41 4.50 -10.28
N LYS A 349 -20.42 3.85 -10.92
CA LYS A 349 -20.70 2.84 -11.95
C LYS A 349 -21.47 1.65 -11.40
N LEU A 350 -21.08 1.13 -10.24
CA LEU A 350 -21.77 0.02 -9.58
C LEU A 350 -23.21 0.40 -9.20
N THR A 351 -23.42 1.62 -8.73
CA THR A 351 -24.77 2.16 -8.46
C THR A 351 -25.60 2.28 -9.73
N GLU A 352 -25.05 2.81 -10.83
CA GLU A 352 -25.73 2.96 -12.12
C GLU A 352 -26.21 1.62 -12.69
N VAL A 353 -25.38 0.59 -12.63
CA VAL A 353 -25.75 -0.77 -13.09
C VAL A 353 -26.56 -1.55 -12.07
N LYS A 354 -26.85 -0.96 -10.91
CA LYS A 354 -27.57 -1.59 -9.80
C LYS A 354 -26.90 -2.89 -9.34
N HIS A 355 -25.59 -2.84 -9.18
CA HIS A 355 -24.85 -3.99 -8.66
C HIS A 355 -25.40 -4.41 -7.28
N PRO A 356 -25.70 -5.70 -7.04
CA PRO A 356 -26.50 -6.13 -5.89
C PRO A 356 -25.78 -5.94 -4.54
N ASP A 357 -24.45 -5.99 -4.51
CA ASP A 357 -23.70 -5.89 -3.25
C ASP A 357 -22.33 -5.22 -3.48
N HIS A 358 -22.26 -3.93 -3.16
CA HIS A 358 -21.02 -3.16 -3.19
C HIS A 358 -20.96 -2.18 -2.02
N THR A 359 -19.75 -1.84 -1.60
CA THR A 359 -19.49 -0.91 -0.49
C THR A 359 -18.22 -0.13 -0.80
N LEU A 360 -18.27 1.19 -0.63
CA LEU A 360 -17.10 2.07 -0.63
C LEU A 360 -16.85 2.57 0.79
N ILE A 361 -15.60 2.43 1.28
CA ILE A 361 -15.14 3.03 2.53
C ILE A 361 -13.99 3.99 2.19
N ILE A 362 -14.13 5.24 2.61
CA ILE A 362 -13.11 6.28 2.46
C ILE A 362 -12.47 6.53 3.82
N TYR A 363 -11.14 6.51 3.87
CA TYR A 363 -10.38 6.76 5.10
C TYR A 363 -9.78 8.16 5.09
N PRO A 364 -10.32 9.08 5.91
CA PRO A 364 -9.79 10.44 6.03
C PRO A 364 -8.32 10.44 6.47
N GLY A 365 -7.50 11.24 5.81
CA GLY A 365 -6.11 11.42 6.17
C GLY A 365 -5.17 10.24 5.83
N LEU A 366 -5.65 9.17 5.16
CA LEU A 366 -4.80 8.06 4.72
C LEU A 366 -4.41 8.19 3.25
N GLY A 367 -3.19 7.73 2.92
CA GLY A 367 -2.63 7.72 1.56
C GLY A 367 -2.77 6.38 0.85
N HIS A 368 -1.93 6.16 -0.18
CA HIS A 368 -2.00 5.00 -1.09
C HIS A 368 -1.82 3.63 -0.41
N SER A 369 -0.96 3.52 0.59
CA SER A 369 -0.76 2.30 1.39
C SER A 369 -1.64 2.26 2.66
N PHE A 370 -2.62 3.14 2.77
CA PHE A 370 -3.46 3.31 3.96
C PHE A 370 -2.66 3.66 5.22
N HIS A 371 -1.55 4.34 5.03
CA HIS A 371 -0.76 4.97 6.08
C HIS A 371 -1.14 6.44 6.24
N PRO A 372 -1.05 7.04 7.44
CA PRO A 372 -1.33 8.45 7.64
C PRO A 372 -0.53 9.33 6.69
N SER A 373 -1.22 10.21 6.00
CA SER A 373 -0.68 11.12 5.00
C SER A 373 -1.23 12.51 5.19
N LYS A 374 -0.38 13.52 5.17
CA LYS A 374 -0.79 14.93 5.21
C LYS A 374 -0.64 15.53 3.83
N ASN A 375 -1.77 15.93 3.24
CA ASN A 375 -1.80 16.54 1.90
C ASN A 375 -1.01 15.67 0.91
N TRP A 376 -0.10 16.26 0.15
CA TRP A 376 0.73 15.60 -0.84
C TRP A 376 1.95 14.84 -0.27
N ILE A 377 2.20 14.93 1.04
CA ILE A 377 3.27 14.20 1.73
C ILE A 377 2.74 12.79 2.01
N GLN A 378 3.32 11.81 1.35
CA GLN A 378 2.88 10.41 1.44
C GLN A 378 4.01 9.50 1.91
N PRO A 379 4.24 9.41 3.21
CA PRO A 379 4.99 8.28 3.70
C PRO A 379 4.22 7.00 3.35
N LEU A 380 4.88 6.07 2.68
CA LEU A 380 4.36 4.74 2.47
C LEU A 380 4.74 3.91 3.70
N GLY A 381 3.82 3.72 4.62
CA GLY A 381 4.08 3.05 5.88
C GLY A 381 3.18 1.83 6.10
N PRO A 382 3.17 1.30 7.32
CA PRO A 382 2.24 0.25 7.68
C PRO A 382 0.80 0.75 7.57
N MET A 383 -0.08 -0.15 7.13
CA MET A 383 -1.51 0.11 7.07
C MET A 383 -2.09 0.34 8.46
N GLU A 384 -2.99 1.32 8.59
CA GLU A 384 -3.69 1.60 9.85
C GLU A 384 -4.61 0.44 10.25
N GLU A 385 -4.66 0.15 11.56
CA GLU A 385 -5.43 -0.97 12.12
C GLU A 385 -6.92 -0.90 11.76
N VAL A 386 -7.50 0.30 11.67
CA VAL A 386 -8.91 0.48 11.30
C VAL A 386 -9.22 -0.10 9.92
N VAL A 387 -8.29 -0.03 8.97
CA VAL A 387 -8.46 -0.59 7.62
C VAL A 387 -8.46 -2.11 7.67
N LEU A 388 -7.59 -2.70 8.48
CA LEU A 388 -7.50 -4.15 8.68
C LEU A 388 -8.75 -4.69 9.38
N GLU A 389 -9.27 -3.98 10.37
CA GLU A 389 -10.50 -4.35 11.08
C GLU A 389 -11.73 -4.25 10.18
N ASP A 390 -11.87 -3.19 9.38
CA ASP A 390 -12.97 -3.05 8.42
C ASP A 390 -12.91 -4.13 7.33
N LEU A 391 -11.71 -4.43 6.83
CA LEU A 391 -11.47 -5.53 5.89
C LEU A 391 -11.92 -6.87 6.49
N TYR A 392 -11.49 -7.18 7.71
CA TYR A 392 -11.87 -8.41 8.41
C TYR A 392 -13.38 -8.48 8.65
N ALA A 393 -13.99 -7.40 9.15
CA ALA A 393 -15.42 -7.33 9.43
C ALA A 393 -16.24 -7.56 8.15
N TRP A 394 -15.82 -6.99 7.01
CA TRP A 394 -16.50 -7.20 5.75
C TRP A 394 -16.34 -8.62 5.22
N LEU A 395 -15.13 -9.20 5.28
CA LEU A 395 -14.87 -10.57 4.84
C LEU A 395 -15.68 -11.60 5.62
N THR A 396 -15.91 -11.38 6.91
CA THR A 396 -16.66 -12.27 7.80
C THR A 396 -18.16 -11.97 7.85
N SER A 397 -18.60 -10.86 7.21
CA SER A 397 -20.03 -10.56 7.11
C SER A 397 -20.74 -11.58 6.23
N PRO A 398 -21.99 -11.94 6.56
CA PRO A 398 -22.79 -12.81 5.69
C PRO A 398 -22.99 -12.18 4.31
N ASP A 399 -22.82 -12.99 3.26
CA ASP A 399 -23.10 -12.60 1.87
C ASP A 399 -24.56 -12.12 1.75
N ARG A 400 -24.79 -10.86 1.42
CA ARG A 400 -26.13 -10.26 1.32
C ARG A 400 -26.96 -10.87 0.21
N ARG A 401 -26.33 -11.38 -0.86
CA ARG A 401 -26.99 -12.04 -1.99
C ARG A 401 -27.69 -13.33 -1.60
N ILE A 402 -27.24 -14.01 -0.55
CA ILE A 402 -27.87 -15.27 -0.05
C ILE A 402 -29.20 -14.96 0.66
N ARG A 403 -29.36 -13.76 1.22
CA ARG A 403 -30.59 -13.37 1.95
C ARG A 403 -31.79 -13.08 1.06
N GLU A 404 -31.58 -12.61 -0.18
CA GLU A 404 -32.64 -12.27 -1.12
C GLU A 404 -33.19 -13.49 -1.89
N GLY A 405 -32.46 -14.60 -1.94
CA GLY A 405 -32.88 -15.85 -2.58
C GLY A 405 -33.68 -16.83 -1.69
N ALA A 406 -33.86 -16.51 -0.41
CA ALA A 406 -34.54 -17.35 0.58
C ALA A 406 -35.94 -16.80 0.99
N GLY A 407 -36.47 -15.83 0.26
CA GLY A 407 -37.80 -15.23 0.49
C GLY A 407 -38.85 -15.70 -0.48
#